data_c4b374e748bdd04d8ff615e2939bfa3c
#
_entry.id   c4b374e748bdd04d8ff615e2939bfa3c
#
_cell.length_a   1.000
_cell.length_b   1.000
_cell.length_c   1.000
_cell.angle_alpha   90.00
_cell.angle_beta   90.00
_cell.angle_gamma   90.00
#
_symmetry.space_group_name_H-M   'P 1'
#
loop_
_entity.id
_entity.type
_entity.pdbx_description
1 polymer ?
#
loop_
_entity_poly.entity_id
_entity_poly.type
_entity_poly.pdbx_seq_one_letter_code
_entity_poly.pdbx_strand_id
1 'polypeptide(L)'
;MSNECCLKYPLLMVHGMGFRDRKHLCYWGRIPKALESQGANVFFGHQDAVGSVEGNADIIAKSLDEVLKITGAPKVNILAHSKGGLESRYLYNHGYSDKIASITTIDTPHHGSKTVDFLMRAPKWMVKAAAKGNDVWHKMLGDKHPDSYACFDILTTKTAEQFNIDNPTPDNILCQSYGFKCKGSFSDSVFCITYPIVRRFDGDNDGMVSTDSMHWADFKGIRTSTTHRGISHADVVDMRRRRFTKKTPSADDEVSDIVPFYVEVVKGLKELGY
;
A
#
# COMPACT_ATOMS: atom_id res chain seq x y z
N MET A 1 -24.61 3.95 -15.74
CA MET A 1 -23.41 3.81 -14.89
C MET A 1 -22.47 4.93 -15.27
N SER A 2 -21.88 5.60 -14.29
CA SER A 2 -20.81 6.58 -14.54
C SER A 2 -19.59 5.85 -15.09
N ASN A 3 -18.88 6.44 -16.05
CA ASN A 3 -17.65 5.88 -16.62
C ASN A 3 -16.42 6.67 -16.16
N GLU A 4 -16.48 7.29 -14.98
CA GLU A 4 -15.40 8.18 -14.51
C GLU A 4 -14.09 7.46 -14.25
N CYS A 5 -14.14 6.18 -13.83
CA CYS A 5 -12.98 5.35 -13.55
C CYS A 5 -12.67 4.32 -14.68
N CYS A 6 -13.27 4.47 -15.86
CA CYS A 6 -12.99 3.58 -16.99
C CYS A 6 -11.60 3.89 -17.55
N LEU A 7 -10.60 3.11 -17.14
CA LEU A 7 -9.20 3.24 -17.54
C LEU A 7 -8.94 2.53 -18.88
N LYS A 8 -7.88 2.95 -19.57
CA LYS A 8 -7.37 2.28 -20.78
C LYS A 8 -6.81 0.88 -20.49
N TYR A 9 -6.22 0.70 -19.32
CA TYR A 9 -5.66 -0.56 -18.85
C TYR A 9 -6.31 -0.99 -17.54
N PRO A 10 -6.45 -2.30 -17.27
CA PRO A 10 -7.03 -2.79 -16.02
C PRO A 10 -6.24 -2.29 -14.80
N LEU A 11 -6.91 -2.15 -13.66
CA LEU A 11 -6.34 -1.73 -12.40
C LEU A 11 -5.99 -2.96 -11.55
N LEU A 12 -4.71 -3.15 -11.26
CA LEU A 12 -4.21 -4.19 -10.37
C LEU A 12 -3.97 -3.58 -8.97
N MET A 13 -4.76 -4.00 -7.99
CA MET A 13 -4.62 -3.55 -6.60
C MET A 13 -3.69 -4.48 -5.83
N VAL A 14 -2.63 -3.93 -5.22
CA VAL A 14 -1.59 -4.66 -4.50
C VAL A 14 -1.62 -4.27 -3.03
N HIS A 15 -2.03 -5.19 -2.15
CA HIS A 15 -2.22 -4.94 -0.73
C HIS A 15 -0.90 -4.82 0.05
N GLY A 16 -0.97 -4.34 1.28
CA GLY A 16 0.17 -4.27 2.20
C GLY A 16 0.31 -5.52 3.08
N MET A 17 1.09 -5.38 4.14
CA MET A 17 1.38 -6.43 5.10
C MET A 17 0.18 -6.74 6.02
N GLY A 18 0.09 -7.99 6.50
CA GLY A 18 -0.77 -8.42 7.62
C GLY A 18 -2.12 -9.00 7.23
N PHE A 19 -2.71 -8.59 6.09
CA PHE A 19 -4.00 -9.10 5.61
C PHE A 19 -3.94 -9.38 4.11
N ARG A 20 -4.86 -10.23 3.62
CA ARG A 20 -4.92 -10.64 2.21
C ARG A 20 -6.25 -10.25 1.58
N ASP A 21 -6.25 -10.22 0.24
CA ASP A 21 -7.46 -10.10 -0.56
C ASP A 21 -8.26 -11.41 -0.49
N ARG A 22 -9.30 -11.43 0.33
CA ARG A 22 -10.22 -12.58 0.46
C ARG A 22 -11.61 -12.20 0.00
N LYS A 23 -12.30 -13.15 -0.63
CA LYS A 23 -13.64 -12.95 -1.18
C LYS A 23 -14.64 -12.36 -0.16
N HIS A 24 -14.56 -12.75 1.12
CA HIS A 24 -15.48 -12.31 2.17
C HIS A 24 -14.88 -11.27 3.12
N LEU A 25 -13.57 -11.10 3.12
CA LEU A 25 -12.85 -10.13 3.94
C LEU A 25 -11.84 -9.40 3.05
N CYS A 26 -12.37 -8.59 2.12
CA CYS A 26 -11.55 -7.83 1.20
C CYS A 26 -10.69 -6.83 1.98
N TYR A 27 -9.39 -6.84 1.73
CA TYR A 27 -8.42 -5.89 2.29
C TYR A 27 -8.85 -4.43 2.06
N TRP A 28 -9.39 -4.15 0.88
CA TRP A 28 -9.71 -2.81 0.39
C TRP A 28 -11.12 -2.32 0.74
N GLY A 29 -11.84 -2.99 1.63
CA GLY A 29 -13.17 -2.59 2.07
C GLY A 29 -14.17 -2.34 0.95
N ARG A 30 -14.73 -1.11 0.86
CA ARG A 30 -15.71 -0.66 -0.16
C ARG A 30 -15.06 -0.17 -1.46
N ILE A 31 -13.74 0.04 -1.48
CA ILE A 31 -13.03 0.73 -2.56
C ILE A 31 -13.21 0.01 -3.91
N PRO A 32 -12.92 -1.30 -4.07
CA PRO A 32 -13.02 -1.97 -5.36
C PRO A 32 -14.43 -1.85 -5.97
N LYS A 33 -15.45 -2.12 -5.16
CA LYS A 33 -16.84 -2.05 -5.61
C LYS A 33 -17.25 -0.65 -6.06
N ALA A 34 -16.73 0.38 -5.41
CA ALA A 34 -17.00 1.77 -5.81
C ALA A 34 -16.31 2.10 -7.14
N LEU A 35 -15.07 1.68 -7.34
CA LEU A 35 -14.35 1.87 -8.59
C LEU A 35 -15.02 1.12 -9.75
N GLU A 36 -15.40 -0.15 -9.53
CA GLU A 36 -16.14 -0.97 -10.52
C GLU A 36 -17.48 -0.36 -10.90
N SER A 37 -18.21 0.21 -9.93
CA SER A 37 -19.48 0.89 -10.20
C SER A 37 -19.33 2.13 -11.09
N GLN A 38 -18.11 2.65 -11.20
CA GLN A 38 -17.73 3.77 -12.05
C GLN A 38 -16.91 3.36 -13.29
N GLY A 39 -16.91 2.08 -13.64
CA GLY A 39 -16.36 1.55 -14.87
C GLY A 39 -14.92 1.08 -14.81
N ALA A 40 -14.28 1.03 -13.64
CA ALA A 40 -12.95 0.44 -13.51
C ALA A 40 -13.01 -1.09 -13.63
N ASN A 41 -12.00 -1.67 -14.29
CA ASN A 41 -11.79 -3.12 -14.33
C ASN A 41 -10.73 -3.49 -13.29
N VAL A 42 -11.18 -3.95 -12.10
CA VAL A 42 -10.35 -4.11 -10.89
C VAL A 42 -9.93 -5.56 -10.70
N PHE A 43 -8.64 -5.77 -10.44
CA PHE A 43 -8.02 -7.06 -10.12
C PHE A 43 -7.12 -6.93 -8.89
N PHE A 44 -6.67 -8.08 -8.35
CA PHE A 44 -5.86 -8.13 -7.12
C PHE A 44 -4.57 -8.91 -7.32
N GLY A 45 -3.52 -8.52 -6.58
CA GLY A 45 -2.20 -9.15 -6.64
C GLY A 45 -2.13 -10.54 -6.01
N HIS A 46 -2.99 -10.83 -5.02
CA HIS A 46 -3.09 -12.11 -4.30
C HIS A 46 -1.81 -12.59 -3.60
N GLN A 47 -0.85 -11.70 -3.36
CA GLN A 47 0.40 -12.00 -2.67
C GLN A 47 0.17 -12.44 -1.21
N ASP A 48 1.21 -12.96 -0.58
CA ASP A 48 1.19 -13.35 0.83
C ASP A 48 1.21 -12.12 1.75
N ALA A 49 0.56 -12.24 2.91
CA ALA A 49 0.44 -11.12 3.87
C ALA A 49 1.79 -10.74 4.49
N VAL A 50 2.71 -11.69 4.64
CA VAL A 50 4.03 -11.49 5.25
C VAL A 50 5.17 -12.12 4.43
N GLY A 51 5.03 -12.22 3.11
CA GLY A 51 6.09 -12.69 2.21
C GLY A 51 7.24 -11.68 2.07
N SER A 52 8.42 -12.14 1.61
CA SER A 52 9.48 -11.22 1.17
C SER A 52 9.01 -10.37 -0.01
N VAL A 53 9.74 -9.29 -0.34
CA VAL A 53 9.38 -8.45 -1.50
C VAL A 53 9.48 -9.26 -2.79
N GLU A 54 10.56 -10.02 -2.96
CA GLU A 54 10.83 -10.85 -4.13
C GLU A 54 9.77 -11.94 -4.29
N GLY A 55 9.52 -12.71 -3.21
CA GLY A 55 8.54 -13.80 -3.23
C GLY A 55 7.12 -13.31 -3.52
N ASN A 56 6.74 -12.16 -2.97
CA ASN A 56 5.45 -11.55 -3.25
C ASN A 56 5.39 -10.97 -4.67
N ALA A 57 6.48 -10.38 -5.18
CA ALA A 57 6.54 -9.91 -6.55
C ALA A 57 6.32 -11.06 -7.55
N ASP A 58 6.86 -12.26 -7.30
CA ASP A 58 6.61 -13.46 -8.11
C ASP A 58 5.13 -13.90 -8.11
N ILE A 59 4.43 -13.70 -6.99
CA ILE A 59 2.98 -13.99 -6.91
C ILE A 59 2.20 -12.92 -7.68
N ILE A 60 2.53 -11.64 -7.50
CA ILE A 60 1.92 -10.53 -8.22
C ILE A 60 2.15 -10.67 -9.72
N ALA A 61 3.35 -11.09 -10.15
CA ALA A 61 3.69 -11.37 -11.55
C ALA A 61 2.71 -12.35 -12.20
N LYS A 62 2.42 -13.46 -11.52
CA LYS A 62 1.46 -14.47 -12.01
C LYS A 62 0.04 -13.90 -12.12
N SER A 63 -0.39 -13.13 -11.11
CA SER A 63 -1.70 -12.48 -11.13
C SER A 63 -1.78 -11.46 -12.27
N LEU A 64 -0.72 -10.67 -12.50
CA LEU A 64 -0.62 -9.71 -13.59
C LEU A 64 -0.72 -10.42 -14.96
N ASP A 65 0.04 -11.48 -15.16
CA ASP A 65 0.00 -12.26 -16.42
C ASP A 65 -1.39 -12.86 -16.67
N GLU A 66 -2.06 -13.33 -15.64
CA GLU A 66 -3.47 -13.77 -15.72
C GLU A 66 -4.41 -12.63 -16.12
N VAL A 67 -4.27 -11.45 -15.53
CA VAL A 67 -5.05 -10.25 -15.87
C VAL A 67 -4.87 -9.87 -17.32
N LEU A 68 -3.63 -9.80 -17.80
CA LEU A 68 -3.35 -9.51 -19.22
C LEU A 68 -3.96 -10.55 -20.17
N LYS A 69 -3.90 -11.83 -19.82
CA LYS A 69 -4.50 -12.93 -20.59
C LYS A 69 -6.04 -12.82 -20.64
N ILE A 70 -6.70 -12.53 -19.51
CA ILE A 70 -8.15 -12.45 -19.42
C ILE A 70 -8.69 -11.22 -20.14
N THR A 71 -8.00 -10.09 -20.02
CA THR A 71 -8.47 -8.80 -20.54
C THR A 71 -8.02 -8.53 -21.97
N GLY A 72 -6.97 -9.20 -22.44
CA GLY A 72 -6.30 -8.90 -23.71
C GLY A 72 -5.53 -7.55 -23.68
N ALA A 73 -5.44 -6.90 -22.53
CA ALA A 73 -4.72 -5.65 -22.40
C ALA A 73 -3.21 -5.86 -22.45
N PRO A 74 -2.43 -4.94 -23.05
CA PRO A 74 -0.97 -5.08 -23.09
C PRO A 74 -0.30 -4.71 -21.77
N LYS A 75 -0.96 -3.93 -20.91
CA LYS A 75 -0.42 -3.40 -19.63
C LYS A 75 -1.49 -3.37 -18.53
N VAL A 76 -1.04 -3.16 -17.30
CA VAL A 76 -1.90 -2.84 -16.14
C VAL A 76 -1.49 -1.51 -15.52
N ASN A 77 -2.43 -0.84 -14.84
CA ASN A 77 -2.13 0.20 -13.87
C ASN A 77 -2.05 -0.43 -12.48
N ILE A 78 -1.02 -0.12 -11.71
CA ILE A 78 -0.88 -0.62 -10.34
C ILE A 78 -1.31 0.46 -9.34
N LEU A 79 -2.16 0.05 -8.39
CA LEU A 79 -2.51 0.83 -7.21
C LEU A 79 -2.12 0.02 -5.98
N ALA A 80 -1.09 0.46 -5.27
CA ALA A 80 -0.48 -0.29 -4.20
C ALA A 80 -0.56 0.44 -2.86
N HIS A 81 -0.73 -0.31 -1.78
CA HIS A 81 -0.73 0.23 -0.42
C HIS A 81 0.42 -0.37 0.40
N SER A 82 1.04 0.48 1.25
CA SER A 82 2.03 0.04 2.22
C SER A 82 3.18 -0.74 1.54
N LYS A 83 3.60 -1.87 2.10
CA LYS A 83 4.63 -2.76 1.54
C LYS A 83 4.37 -3.16 0.07
N GLY A 84 3.11 -3.24 -0.36
CA GLY A 84 2.76 -3.54 -1.75
C GLY A 84 3.35 -2.56 -2.77
N GLY A 85 3.62 -1.31 -2.37
CA GLY A 85 4.32 -0.35 -3.20
C GLY A 85 5.79 -0.73 -3.47
N LEU A 86 6.49 -1.30 -2.48
CA LEU A 86 7.84 -1.82 -2.66
C LEU A 86 7.83 -3.06 -3.59
N GLU A 87 6.90 -3.97 -3.39
CA GLU A 87 6.71 -5.15 -4.25
C GLU A 87 6.43 -4.76 -5.70
N SER A 88 5.61 -3.73 -5.91
CA SER A 88 5.30 -3.21 -7.25
C SER A 88 6.51 -2.57 -7.95
N ARG A 89 7.34 -1.85 -7.20
CA ARG A 89 8.59 -1.27 -7.71
C ARG A 89 9.61 -2.36 -8.06
N TYR A 90 9.74 -3.36 -7.19
CA TYR A 90 10.58 -4.52 -7.46
C TYR A 90 10.13 -5.24 -8.75
N LEU A 91 8.85 -5.55 -8.85
CA LEU A 91 8.27 -6.21 -10.02
C LEU A 91 8.58 -5.45 -11.32
N TYR A 92 8.41 -4.13 -11.33
CA TYR A 92 8.73 -3.29 -12.49
C TYR A 92 10.19 -3.44 -12.92
N ASN A 93 11.13 -3.32 -11.96
CA ASN A 93 12.57 -3.36 -12.23
C ASN A 93 13.11 -4.79 -12.56
N HIS A 94 12.29 -5.84 -12.33
CA HIS A 94 12.67 -7.23 -12.50
C HIS A 94 11.84 -7.96 -13.58
N GLY A 95 11.76 -7.35 -14.76
CA GLY A 95 11.25 -8.01 -15.98
C GLY A 95 9.80 -7.71 -16.34
N TYR A 96 9.11 -6.78 -15.64
CA TYR A 96 7.71 -6.42 -15.94
C TYR A 96 7.52 -4.97 -16.40
N SER A 97 8.58 -4.27 -16.75
CA SER A 97 8.56 -2.86 -17.17
C SER A 97 7.70 -2.61 -18.42
N ASP A 98 7.62 -3.56 -19.33
CA ASP A 98 6.81 -3.49 -20.54
C ASP A 98 5.32 -3.77 -20.32
N LYS A 99 4.96 -4.37 -19.17
CA LYS A 99 3.60 -4.77 -18.81
C LYS A 99 2.92 -3.83 -17.80
N ILE A 100 3.62 -2.84 -17.26
CA ILE A 100 3.10 -1.87 -16.30
C ILE A 100 3.01 -0.50 -16.96
N ALA A 101 1.86 0.14 -16.85
CA ALA A 101 1.58 1.45 -17.43
C ALA A 101 1.79 2.59 -16.42
N SER A 102 1.39 2.38 -15.18
CA SER A 102 1.57 3.34 -14.07
C SER A 102 1.70 2.64 -12.73
N ILE A 103 2.37 3.29 -11.78
CA ILE A 103 2.45 2.85 -10.38
C ILE A 103 2.00 3.99 -9.48
N THR A 104 0.90 3.78 -8.75
CA THR A 104 0.42 4.68 -7.69
C THR A 104 0.60 3.98 -6.35
N THR A 105 1.35 4.59 -5.43
CA THR A 105 1.57 4.06 -4.09
C THR A 105 0.88 4.92 -3.04
N ILE A 106 0.36 4.28 -2.00
CA ILE A 106 -0.36 4.92 -0.89
C ILE A 106 0.21 4.40 0.42
N ASP A 107 0.65 5.32 1.28
CA ASP A 107 1.28 5.03 2.58
C ASP A 107 2.39 3.96 2.51
N THR A 108 3.17 3.96 1.42
CA THR A 108 4.27 3.02 1.23
C THR A 108 5.54 3.53 1.93
N PRO A 109 6.21 2.69 2.74
CA PRO A 109 7.43 3.07 3.45
C PRO A 109 8.67 3.03 2.54
N HIS A 110 8.77 3.96 1.58
CA HIS A 110 9.84 4.00 0.58
C HIS A 110 11.25 4.24 1.16
N HIS A 111 11.32 4.84 2.36
CA HIS A 111 12.60 5.14 3.03
C HIS A 111 12.79 4.36 4.34
N GLY A 112 12.01 3.29 4.55
CA GLY A 112 12.07 2.48 5.75
C GLY A 112 11.58 3.20 7.00
N SER A 113 11.99 2.72 8.19
CA SER A 113 11.56 3.24 9.49
C SER A 113 12.66 3.10 10.55
N LYS A 114 13.01 4.19 11.21
CA LYS A 114 13.91 4.18 12.37
C LYS A 114 13.31 3.40 13.55
N THR A 115 11.97 3.35 13.63
CA THR A 115 11.28 2.50 14.61
C THR A 115 11.60 1.03 14.36
N VAL A 116 11.59 0.58 13.11
CA VAL A 116 11.97 -0.79 12.74
C VAL A 116 13.45 -1.00 13.00
N ASP A 117 14.33 -0.05 12.68
CA ASP A 117 15.76 -0.11 13.03
C ASP A 117 15.98 -0.33 14.52
N PHE A 118 15.22 0.38 15.38
CA PHE A 118 15.29 0.20 16.82
C PHE A 118 14.84 -1.20 17.25
N LEU A 119 13.73 -1.70 16.71
CA LEU A 119 13.22 -3.05 17.02
C LEU A 119 14.20 -4.15 16.57
N MET A 120 14.84 -3.96 15.42
CA MET A 120 15.82 -4.91 14.86
C MET A 120 17.17 -4.92 15.58
N ARG A 121 17.41 -4.03 16.56
CA ARG A 121 18.57 -4.08 17.46
C ARG A 121 18.47 -5.18 18.53
N ALA A 122 17.30 -5.74 18.73
CA ALA A 122 17.13 -6.91 19.60
C ALA A 122 18.02 -8.08 19.14
N PRO A 123 18.44 -9.00 20.03
CA PRO A 123 19.27 -10.13 19.64
C PRO A 123 18.66 -10.90 18.45
N LYS A 124 19.46 -11.14 17.42
CA LYS A 124 18.98 -11.77 16.15
C LYS A 124 18.17 -13.04 16.38
N TRP A 125 18.54 -13.85 17.37
CA TRP A 125 17.80 -15.08 17.65
C TRP A 125 16.37 -14.81 18.15
N MET A 126 16.16 -13.75 18.94
CA MET A 126 14.83 -13.35 19.41
C MET A 126 13.98 -12.85 18.24
N VAL A 127 14.53 -11.96 17.40
CA VAL A 127 13.82 -11.44 16.22
C VAL A 127 13.42 -12.59 15.28
N LYS A 128 14.37 -13.52 15.00
CA LYS A 128 14.08 -14.69 14.15
C LYS A 128 13.06 -15.64 14.76
N ALA A 129 13.09 -15.85 16.07
CA ALA A 129 12.10 -16.70 16.74
C ALA A 129 10.70 -16.09 16.69
N ALA A 130 10.59 -14.77 16.94
CA ALA A 130 9.32 -14.05 16.80
C ALA A 130 8.80 -14.09 15.36
N ALA A 131 9.67 -13.82 14.38
CA ALA A 131 9.34 -13.91 12.96
C ALA A 131 8.84 -15.31 12.58
N LYS A 132 9.52 -16.36 13.04
CA LYS A 132 9.10 -17.75 12.77
C LYS A 132 7.75 -18.08 13.38
N GLY A 133 7.45 -17.59 14.58
CA GLY A 133 6.12 -17.73 15.19
C GLY A 133 5.03 -17.07 14.35
N ASN A 134 5.31 -15.87 13.85
CA ASN A 134 4.41 -15.17 12.96
C ASN A 134 4.24 -15.88 11.61
N ASP A 135 5.31 -16.46 11.04
CA ASP A 135 5.24 -17.26 9.81
C ASP A 135 4.32 -18.47 9.95
N VAL A 136 4.43 -19.20 11.06
CA VAL A 136 3.53 -20.34 11.35
C VAL A 136 2.07 -19.86 11.41
N TRP A 137 1.81 -18.75 12.09
CA TRP A 137 0.48 -18.16 12.16
C TRP A 137 -0.06 -17.78 10.77
N HIS A 138 0.72 -17.04 9.97
CA HIS A 138 0.29 -16.62 8.63
C HIS A 138 0.16 -17.80 7.65
N LYS A 139 0.97 -18.84 7.80
CA LYS A 139 0.81 -20.09 7.04
C LYS A 139 -0.53 -20.76 7.35
N MET A 140 -0.95 -20.80 8.62
CA MET A 140 -2.28 -21.29 9.02
C MET A 140 -3.41 -20.40 8.45
N LEU A 141 -3.15 -19.10 8.26
CA LEU A 141 -4.07 -18.17 7.62
C LEU A 141 -4.03 -18.25 6.08
N GLY A 142 -3.17 -19.08 5.48
CA GLY A 142 -3.16 -19.39 4.06
C GLY A 142 -2.07 -18.71 3.24
N ASP A 143 -1.07 -18.07 3.86
CA ASP A 143 0.15 -17.65 3.16
C ASP A 143 0.90 -18.87 2.65
N LYS A 144 1.42 -18.77 1.42
CA LYS A 144 2.15 -19.87 0.78
C LYS A 144 3.61 -19.92 1.22
N HIS A 145 4.23 -18.76 1.27
CA HIS A 145 5.66 -18.56 1.54
C HIS A 145 5.89 -17.39 2.51
N PRO A 146 5.35 -17.48 3.76
CA PRO A 146 5.55 -16.44 4.75
C PRO A 146 7.03 -16.31 5.13
N ASP A 147 7.54 -15.08 5.13
CA ASP A 147 8.87 -14.71 5.57
C ASP A 147 8.81 -13.37 6.32
N SER A 148 8.38 -13.44 7.56
CA SER A 148 8.23 -12.26 8.41
C SER A 148 9.55 -11.57 8.69
N TYR A 149 10.67 -12.31 8.73
CA TYR A 149 11.98 -11.69 8.94
C TYR A 149 12.35 -10.78 7.75
N ALA A 150 12.28 -11.28 6.52
CA ALA A 150 12.53 -10.48 5.33
C ALA A 150 11.52 -9.33 5.19
N CYS A 151 10.25 -9.58 5.56
CA CYS A 151 9.20 -8.58 5.56
C CYS A 151 9.47 -7.39 6.50
N PHE A 152 10.13 -7.61 7.65
CA PHE A 152 10.57 -6.54 8.53
C PHE A 152 11.94 -5.96 8.14
N ASP A 153 12.85 -6.77 7.63
CA ASP A 153 14.18 -6.33 7.25
C ASP A 153 14.15 -5.28 6.14
N ILE A 154 13.29 -5.44 5.14
CA ILE A 154 13.11 -4.45 4.06
C ILE A 154 12.64 -3.08 4.58
N LEU A 155 12.00 -3.05 5.75
CA LEU A 155 11.51 -1.82 6.37
C LEU A 155 12.57 -1.12 7.23
N THR A 156 13.78 -1.68 7.36
CA THR A 156 14.91 -0.94 7.99
C THR A 156 15.37 0.16 7.06
N THR A 157 15.85 1.28 7.62
CA THR A 157 16.32 2.42 6.81
C THR A 157 17.46 2.02 5.89
N LYS A 158 18.39 1.18 6.38
CA LYS A 158 19.53 0.68 5.59
C LYS A 158 19.12 -0.18 4.42
N THR A 159 18.20 -1.13 4.62
CA THR A 159 17.75 -2.02 3.55
C THR A 159 16.87 -1.26 2.56
N ALA A 160 16.05 -0.31 3.04
CA ALA A 160 15.27 0.56 2.18
C ALA A 160 16.15 1.47 1.30
N GLU A 161 17.26 1.98 1.82
CA GLU A 161 18.23 2.75 1.03
C GLU A 161 18.83 1.89 -0.08
N GLN A 162 19.29 0.67 0.23
CA GLN A 162 19.81 -0.26 -0.76
C GLN A 162 18.73 -0.64 -1.78
N PHE A 163 17.50 -0.91 -1.33
CA PHE A 163 16.37 -1.19 -2.21
C PHE A 163 16.13 -0.05 -3.20
N ASN A 164 16.24 1.20 -2.77
CA ASN A 164 16.06 2.36 -3.65
C ASN A 164 17.17 2.48 -4.71
N ILE A 165 18.39 2.05 -4.40
CA ILE A 165 19.51 2.00 -5.36
C ILE A 165 19.24 0.90 -6.39
N ASP A 166 18.85 -0.30 -5.93
CA ASP A 166 18.66 -1.48 -6.76
C ASP A 166 17.37 -1.40 -7.61
N ASN A 167 16.39 -0.60 -7.15
CA ASN A 167 15.09 -0.43 -7.79
C ASN A 167 14.80 1.07 -8.04
N PRO A 168 15.47 1.69 -9.01
CA PRO A 168 15.31 3.10 -9.32
C PRO A 168 13.86 3.40 -9.74
N THR A 169 13.46 4.65 -9.53
CA THR A 169 12.15 5.12 -9.97
C THR A 169 12.08 5.11 -11.50
N PRO A 170 11.06 4.48 -12.10
CA PRO A 170 10.86 4.54 -13.55
C PRO A 170 10.68 5.97 -14.05
N ASP A 171 11.28 6.29 -15.18
CA ASP A 171 11.18 7.61 -15.85
C ASP A 171 10.26 7.61 -17.08
N ASN A 172 9.87 6.44 -17.54
CA ASN A 172 9.08 6.21 -18.77
C ASN A 172 7.61 5.84 -18.52
N ILE A 173 7.17 5.80 -17.25
CA ILE A 173 5.77 5.60 -16.85
C ILE A 173 5.41 6.59 -15.76
N LEU A 174 4.10 6.80 -15.55
CA LEU A 174 3.64 7.58 -14.40
C LEU A 174 3.91 6.84 -13.09
N CYS A 175 4.72 7.46 -12.24
CA CYS A 175 4.95 7.04 -10.87
C CYS A 175 4.49 8.15 -9.93
N GLN A 176 3.57 7.85 -9.02
CA GLN A 176 3.08 8.82 -8.03
C GLN A 176 2.85 8.19 -6.67
N SER A 177 2.90 9.01 -5.63
CA SER A 177 2.66 8.56 -4.26
C SER A 177 1.78 9.52 -3.48
N TYR A 178 0.99 8.98 -2.57
CA TYR A 178 0.13 9.69 -1.62
C TYR A 178 0.46 9.25 -0.21
N GLY A 179 0.32 10.17 0.75
CA GLY A 179 0.48 9.85 2.15
C GLY A 179 -0.70 10.31 2.99
N PHE A 180 -0.87 9.66 4.13
CA PHE A 180 -1.89 10.00 5.12
C PHE A 180 -1.28 10.13 6.51
N LYS A 181 -1.97 10.83 7.42
CA LYS A 181 -1.53 10.91 8.81
C LYS A 181 -2.65 10.90 9.82
N CYS A 182 -2.35 10.32 10.97
CA CYS A 182 -3.08 10.48 12.21
C CYS A 182 -2.82 11.84 12.86
N LYS A 183 -3.75 12.27 13.72
CA LYS A 183 -3.60 13.49 14.54
C LYS A 183 -3.22 13.19 16.01
N GLY A 184 -3.15 11.92 16.41
CA GLY A 184 -2.77 11.52 17.76
C GLY A 184 -2.90 10.01 18.03
N SER A 185 -2.44 9.58 19.20
CA SER A 185 -2.44 8.17 19.62
C SER A 185 -3.83 7.53 19.68
N PHE A 186 -4.86 8.32 19.92
CA PHE A 186 -6.25 7.84 19.99
C PHE A 186 -6.99 7.94 18.65
N SER A 187 -6.28 8.21 17.57
CA SER A 187 -6.83 8.21 16.22
C SER A 187 -7.40 6.85 15.84
N ASP A 188 -6.69 5.79 16.21
CA ASP A 188 -7.07 4.43 15.96
C ASP A 188 -6.71 3.50 17.13
N SER A 189 -7.66 2.68 17.57
CA SER A 189 -7.42 1.73 18.68
C SER A 189 -6.40 0.66 18.33
N VAL A 190 -6.27 0.29 17.05
CA VAL A 190 -5.28 -0.68 16.56
C VAL A 190 -3.87 -0.13 16.68
N PHE A 191 -3.70 1.16 16.41
CA PHE A 191 -2.38 1.82 16.37
C PHE A 191 -2.10 2.72 17.57
N CYS A 192 -2.92 2.65 18.62
CA CYS A 192 -2.73 3.51 19.82
C CYS A 192 -1.37 3.32 20.51
N ILE A 193 -0.77 2.13 20.38
CA ILE A 193 0.57 1.81 20.92
C ILE A 193 1.66 2.15 19.90
N THR A 194 1.47 1.83 18.63
CA THR A 194 2.51 2.03 17.61
C THR A 194 2.66 3.50 17.22
N TYR A 195 1.56 4.25 17.14
CA TYR A 195 1.59 5.68 16.81
C TYR A 195 2.59 6.49 17.64
N PRO A 196 2.57 6.47 19.00
CA PRO A 196 3.51 7.27 19.78
C PRO A 196 4.96 6.78 19.65
N ILE A 197 5.17 5.49 19.39
CA ILE A 197 6.52 4.94 19.16
C ILE A 197 7.05 5.46 17.82
N VAL A 198 6.30 5.33 16.73
CA VAL A 198 6.68 5.87 15.43
C VAL A 198 6.85 7.39 15.51
N ARG A 199 5.95 8.09 16.21
CA ARG A 199 6.06 9.54 16.44
C ARG A 199 7.38 9.93 17.11
N ARG A 200 7.87 9.12 18.04
CA ARG A 200 9.12 9.35 18.79
C ARG A 200 10.36 9.22 17.92
N PHE A 201 10.40 8.26 16.99
CA PHE A 201 11.57 7.94 16.17
C PHE A 201 11.52 8.53 14.76
N ASP A 202 10.33 8.58 14.16
CA ASP A 202 10.14 8.87 12.74
C ASP A 202 9.26 10.13 12.48
N GLY A 203 8.63 10.73 13.50
CA GLY A 203 7.82 11.94 13.33
C GLY A 203 6.35 11.68 13.01
N ASP A 204 5.71 12.59 12.24
CA ASP A 204 4.32 12.47 11.82
C ASP A 204 4.09 11.15 11.09
N ASN A 205 2.96 10.48 11.37
CA ASN A 205 2.71 9.14 10.84
C ASN A 205 1.22 8.81 10.83
N ASP A 206 0.87 7.71 10.16
CA ASP A 206 -0.48 7.15 10.07
C ASP A 206 -0.77 6.07 11.12
N GLY A 207 0.14 5.87 12.08
CA GLY A 207 0.13 4.82 13.09
C GLY A 207 1.16 3.72 12.85
N MET A 208 1.71 3.60 11.62
CA MET A 208 2.73 2.62 11.25
C MET A 208 3.87 3.21 10.41
N VAL A 209 3.55 4.01 9.41
CA VAL A 209 4.50 4.59 8.46
C VAL A 209 4.61 6.09 8.71
N SER A 210 5.83 6.62 8.72
CA SER A 210 6.05 8.06 8.85
C SER A 210 5.78 8.78 7.53
N THR A 211 5.29 10.02 7.64
CA THR A 211 5.01 10.86 6.47
C THR A 211 6.24 11.04 5.59
N ASP A 212 7.43 11.18 6.18
CA ASP A 212 8.68 11.33 5.43
C ASP A 212 9.01 10.08 4.60
N SER A 213 8.69 8.88 5.13
CA SER A 213 8.93 7.62 4.43
C SER A 213 7.97 7.37 3.26
N MET A 214 6.83 8.07 3.20
CA MET A 214 5.83 7.93 2.13
C MET A 214 6.21 8.67 0.84
N HIS A 215 7.21 9.54 0.87
CA HIS A 215 7.64 10.34 -0.28
C HIS A 215 8.30 9.47 -1.35
N TRP A 216 7.76 9.49 -2.58
CA TRP A 216 8.35 8.82 -3.73
C TRP A 216 7.82 9.40 -5.03
N ALA A 217 8.67 9.48 -6.07
CA ALA A 217 8.32 9.94 -7.41
C ALA A 217 7.54 11.29 -7.39
N ASP A 218 6.43 11.41 -8.11
CA ASP A 218 5.52 12.55 -8.03
C ASP A 218 4.66 12.46 -6.76
N PHE A 219 5.18 12.99 -5.66
CA PHE A 219 4.50 12.97 -4.36
C PHE A 219 3.36 13.99 -4.29
N LYS A 220 2.13 13.51 -4.13
CA LYS A 220 0.90 14.31 -4.13
C LYS A 220 0.51 14.88 -2.75
N GLY A 221 1.41 14.79 -1.78
CA GLY A 221 1.25 15.39 -0.45
C GLY A 221 0.63 14.45 0.59
N ILE A 222 0.55 14.97 1.82
CA ILE A 222 -0.02 14.27 2.98
C ILE A 222 -1.46 14.72 3.18
N ARG A 223 -2.37 13.75 3.28
CA ARG A 223 -3.78 13.99 3.54
C ARG A 223 -4.17 13.60 4.97
N THR A 224 -5.23 14.17 5.46
CA THR A 224 -5.79 13.89 6.79
C THR A 224 -7.32 14.00 6.74
N SER A 225 -8.01 13.80 7.86
CA SER A 225 -9.46 14.01 7.92
C SER A 225 -9.80 15.30 8.66
N THR A 226 -11.02 15.84 8.42
CA THR A 226 -11.60 16.96 9.17
C THR A 226 -11.83 16.63 10.64
N THR A 227 -11.72 15.35 11.03
CA THR A 227 -11.88 14.91 12.41
C THR A 227 -10.61 15.16 13.23
N HIS A 228 -10.73 15.16 14.56
CA HIS A 228 -9.58 15.18 15.47
C HIS A 228 -8.70 13.93 15.40
N ARG A 229 -9.15 12.87 14.72
CA ARG A 229 -8.43 11.58 14.61
C ARG A 229 -7.40 11.55 13.49
N GLY A 230 -7.64 12.27 12.38
CA GLY A 230 -6.88 12.07 11.15
C GLY A 230 -7.29 10.77 10.45
N ILE A 231 -6.37 10.18 9.69
CA ILE A 231 -6.57 8.96 8.91
C ILE A 231 -5.43 8.00 9.27
N SER A 232 -5.79 6.78 9.72
CA SER A 232 -4.84 5.75 10.08
C SER A 232 -4.49 4.85 8.89
N HIS A 233 -3.39 4.11 9.00
CA HIS A 233 -2.95 3.10 8.03
C HIS A 233 -4.06 2.08 7.66
N ALA A 234 -4.94 1.74 8.61
CA ALA A 234 -6.10 0.88 8.37
C ALA A 234 -7.29 1.62 7.75
N ASP A 235 -7.46 2.90 8.07
CA ASP A 235 -8.53 3.72 7.48
C ASP A 235 -8.30 3.96 5.99
N VAL A 236 -7.04 4.04 5.56
CA VAL A 236 -6.66 4.23 4.15
C VAL A 236 -7.17 3.10 3.26
N VAL A 237 -7.24 1.89 3.75
CA VAL A 237 -7.78 0.74 3.00
C VAL A 237 -9.24 0.42 3.33
N ASP A 238 -9.94 1.38 3.95
CA ASP A 238 -11.35 1.26 4.33
C ASP A 238 -11.64 0.04 5.24
N MET A 239 -10.71 -0.32 6.13
CA MET A 239 -10.87 -1.49 7.01
C MET A 239 -12.15 -1.40 7.84
N ARG A 240 -12.55 -0.19 8.26
CA ARG A 240 -13.79 0.05 9.01
C ARG A 240 -15.05 0.13 8.17
N ARG A 241 -14.93 0.18 6.85
CA ARG A 241 -16.03 0.23 5.86
C ARG A 241 -17.07 1.32 6.14
N ARG A 242 -16.60 2.50 6.57
CA ARG A 242 -17.47 3.66 6.89
C ARG A 242 -16.76 4.98 6.64
N ARG A 243 -17.56 6.04 6.48
CA ARG A 243 -17.05 7.40 6.41
C ARG A 243 -16.40 7.82 7.73
N PHE A 244 -15.37 8.65 7.64
CA PHE A 244 -14.70 9.24 8.80
C PHE A 244 -15.62 10.28 9.48
N THR A 245 -16.30 11.08 8.66
CA THR A 245 -17.21 12.15 9.10
C THR A 245 -18.25 12.47 8.04
N LYS A 246 -19.34 13.12 8.46
CA LYS A 246 -20.33 13.72 7.57
C LYS A 246 -20.00 15.17 7.18
N LYS A 247 -18.98 15.78 7.83
CA LYS A 247 -18.56 17.15 7.51
C LYS A 247 -17.87 17.18 6.16
N THR A 248 -18.20 18.20 5.37
CA THR A 248 -17.49 18.48 4.12
C THR A 248 -16.06 18.93 4.42
N PRO A 249 -15.06 18.45 3.67
CA PRO A 249 -13.70 18.95 3.78
C PRO A 249 -13.64 20.47 3.61
N SER A 250 -12.80 21.12 4.39
CA SER A 250 -12.61 22.58 4.37
C SER A 250 -11.27 22.98 3.74
N ALA A 251 -10.40 21.99 3.47
CA ALA A 251 -9.11 22.17 2.83
C ALA A 251 -8.85 21.00 1.86
N ASP A 252 -7.96 21.22 0.89
CA ASP A 252 -7.66 20.25 -0.18
C ASP A 252 -6.97 18.98 0.34
N ASP A 253 -6.31 19.06 1.49
CA ASP A 253 -5.67 17.92 2.16
C ASP A 253 -6.61 17.15 3.09
N GLU A 254 -7.86 17.59 3.25
CA GLU A 254 -8.84 16.94 4.12
C GLU A 254 -9.73 15.96 3.37
N VAL A 255 -9.94 14.79 3.96
CA VAL A 255 -10.78 13.71 3.43
C VAL A 255 -11.87 13.34 4.43
N SER A 256 -13.11 13.26 3.97
CA SER A 256 -14.26 12.87 4.79
C SER A 256 -14.64 11.38 4.68
N ASP A 257 -14.27 10.75 3.56
CA ASP A 257 -14.42 9.32 3.28
C ASP A 257 -13.28 8.90 2.35
N ILE A 258 -12.70 7.74 2.58
CA ILE A 258 -11.58 7.27 1.76
C ILE A 258 -12.01 6.85 0.34
N VAL A 259 -13.24 6.41 0.17
CA VAL A 259 -13.73 5.91 -1.13
C VAL A 259 -13.69 6.99 -2.21
N PRO A 260 -14.21 8.22 -2.00
CA PRO A 260 -14.10 9.30 -2.98
C PRO A 260 -12.64 9.65 -3.34
N PHE A 261 -11.72 9.58 -2.39
CA PHE A 261 -10.29 9.79 -2.66
C PHE A 261 -9.76 8.80 -3.71
N TYR A 262 -10.07 7.49 -3.57
CA TYR A 262 -9.64 6.50 -4.57
C TYR A 262 -10.31 6.72 -5.93
N VAL A 263 -11.56 7.15 -5.96
CA VAL A 263 -12.25 7.52 -7.20
C VAL A 263 -11.53 8.70 -7.89
N GLU A 264 -11.16 9.72 -7.12
CA GLU A 264 -10.40 10.87 -7.62
C GLU A 264 -9.03 10.46 -8.18
N VAL A 265 -8.29 9.60 -7.47
CA VAL A 265 -6.99 9.07 -7.94
C VAL A 265 -7.15 8.33 -9.26
N VAL A 266 -8.13 7.43 -9.37
CA VAL A 266 -8.35 6.63 -10.60
C VAL A 266 -8.87 7.50 -11.74
N LYS A 267 -9.72 8.49 -11.44
CA LYS A 267 -10.17 9.48 -12.43
C LYS A 267 -8.98 10.29 -12.98
N GLY A 268 -8.06 10.70 -12.11
CA GLY A 268 -6.82 11.38 -12.53
C GLY A 268 -5.96 10.52 -13.47
N LEU A 269 -5.84 9.21 -13.21
CA LEU A 269 -5.16 8.28 -14.14
C LEU A 269 -5.84 8.25 -15.50
N LYS A 270 -7.18 8.21 -15.54
CA LYS A 270 -7.94 8.26 -16.80
C LYS A 270 -7.71 9.55 -17.57
N GLU A 271 -7.73 10.69 -16.90
CA GLU A 271 -7.52 12.01 -17.53
C GLU A 271 -6.11 12.13 -18.13
N LEU A 272 -5.14 11.40 -17.58
CA LEU A 272 -3.77 11.29 -18.11
C LEU A 272 -3.64 10.23 -19.20
N GLY A 273 -4.70 9.48 -19.55
CA GLY A 273 -4.72 8.51 -20.64
C GLY A 273 -4.28 7.08 -20.28
N TYR A 274 -4.27 6.77 -18.99
CA TYR A 274 -3.91 5.43 -18.47
C TYR A 274 -5.07 4.45 -18.40
#